data_cf460bb00cd3e25f3257172deaa05dad
#
_entry.id   cf460bb00cd3e25f3257172deaa05dad
#
_cell.length_a   1.000
_cell.length_b   1.000
_cell.length_c   1.000
_cell.angle_alpha   90.00
_cell.angle_beta   90.00
_cell.angle_gamma   90.00
#
_symmetry.space_group_name_H-M   'P 1'
#
loop_
_entity.id
_entity.type
_entity.pdbx_description
1 polymer ?
#
loop_
_entity_poly.entity_id
_entity_poly.type
_entity_poly.pdbx_seq_one_letter_code
_entity_poly.pdbx_strand_id
1 'polypeptide(L)'
;MLANFIVYLNLYIIQIFCISQRKEGFYFVKKKVFAAAVLAAVCSLPALAANPFVDVPSDSWAYKSVVELADAGIIQGVDGQYFQGNRNITRYEAAEMVAKAMAHMDKASVEQRALINKLADEYADELNNLGVRVTNLENRVGHTRVFGDAFVRYRYQNGNKKNDSSWDTRFRIRAQGQVNDRTKVTAGVSTGFRPFASNGAASDEGNNPYVDLAKVDYNFGSKNWELSVGRNDVYRIGRDAYGLQYFDALDGAELRYHNDNLAITTGYGKFKDGKKPGVDTVKPISDAHSDHFSTDGLKTGYGEIDVFFGGGKAARSEAGVYYNRLHQSNHSSGEDYFAKYIAGYFVRGNYGKWSALANYEHIGFNAGVKNVDGQDYGDAWMGKLQYGNASFAAPGSWDTWLEYLDLDDGSFLGGNPFTWRFSSDMDNQRSWGIGADYIVAKNLKFSVMQSFASQAKTGSQDPHEMTRIHFQMLF
;
A
#
# COMPACT_ATOMS: atom_id res chain seq x y z
N MET A 1 -16.28 -26.00 0.91
CA MET A 1 -14.99 -26.20 0.22
C MET A 1 -13.88 -25.30 0.76
N LEU A 2 -14.13 -24.02 1.02
CA LEU A 2 -13.13 -23.09 1.57
C LEU A 2 -12.65 -23.46 2.98
N ALA A 3 -13.54 -23.90 3.87
CA ALA A 3 -13.20 -24.30 5.23
C ALA A 3 -12.22 -25.47 5.27
N ASN A 4 -12.36 -26.43 4.37
CA ASN A 4 -11.45 -27.57 4.27
C ASN A 4 -10.08 -27.17 3.70
N PHE A 5 -10.02 -26.18 2.80
CA PHE A 5 -8.77 -25.68 2.25
C PHE A 5 -7.94 -24.93 3.31
N ILE A 6 -8.59 -24.10 4.13
CA ILE A 6 -7.92 -23.37 5.24
C ILE A 6 -7.41 -24.35 6.30
N VAL A 7 -8.15 -25.41 6.59
CA VAL A 7 -7.72 -26.47 7.53
C VAL A 7 -6.54 -27.25 6.95
N TYR A 8 -6.55 -27.58 5.66
CA TYR A 8 -5.44 -28.29 5.01
C TYR A 8 -4.19 -27.39 4.87
N LEU A 9 -4.38 -26.12 4.57
CA LEU A 9 -3.26 -25.16 4.51
C LEU A 9 -2.62 -24.97 5.89
N ASN A 10 -3.41 -24.86 6.94
CA ASN A 10 -2.91 -24.80 8.31
C ASN A 10 -2.19 -26.08 8.74
N LEU A 11 -2.70 -27.26 8.38
CA LEU A 11 -2.05 -28.54 8.65
C LEU A 11 -0.74 -28.71 7.86
N TYR A 12 -0.69 -28.23 6.64
CA TYR A 12 0.51 -28.30 5.79
C TYR A 12 1.59 -27.32 6.25
N ILE A 13 1.21 -26.10 6.64
CA ILE A 13 2.12 -25.12 7.26
C ILE A 13 2.67 -25.64 8.59
N ILE A 14 1.82 -26.27 9.41
CA ILE A 14 2.23 -26.90 10.66
C ILE A 14 3.20 -28.07 10.40
N GLN A 15 2.99 -28.83 9.33
CA GLN A 15 3.85 -29.96 8.97
C GLN A 15 5.22 -29.52 8.44
N ILE A 16 5.27 -28.43 7.65
CA ILE A 16 6.54 -27.82 7.21
C ILE A 16 7.30 -27.22 8.40
N PHE A 17 6.59 -26.62 9.37
CA PHE A 17 7.18 -26.10 10.60
C PHE A 17 7.73 -27.18 11.53
N CYS A 18 7.14 -28.39 11.54
CA CYS A 18 7.63 -29.52 12.31
C CYS A 18 8.90 -30.19 11.76
N ILE A 19 9.17 -30.06 10.47
CA ILE A 19 10.33 -30.73 9.83
C ILE A 19 11.61 -29.91 10.03
N SER A 20 11.52 -28.60 10.23
CA SER A 20 12.68 -27.70 10.36
C SER A 20 13.27 -27.58 11.78
N GLN A 21 12.61 -28.08 12.83
CA GLN A 21 13.00 -27.82 14.22
C GLN A 21 13.30 -29.10 15.01
N ARG A 22 14.43 -29.68 14.73
CA ARG A 22 15.06 -30.62 15.67
C ARG A 22 16.20 -29.89 16.38
N LYS A 23 15.87 -29.10 17.42
CA LYS A 23 16.60 -28.88 18.68
C LYS A 23 16.08 -27.62 19.39
N GLU A 24 15.52 -27.92 20.60
CA GLU A 24 15.39 -27.07 21.79
C GLU A 24 14.55 -25.76 21.73
N GLY A 25 13.44 -25.73 22.48
CA GLY A 25 12.75 -24.51 22.89
C GLY A 25 11.24 -24.36 22.57
N PHE A 26 10.52 -25.42 22.35
CA PHE A 26 9.22 -25.43 21.65
C PHE A 26 7.94 -25.12 22.46
N TYR A 27 8.00 -24.80 23.74
CA TYR A 27 6.78 -24.76 24.57
C TYR A 27 6.06 -23.41 24.64
N PHE A 28 6.69 -22.31 24.32
CA PHE A 28 6.09 -20.98 24.55
C PHE A 28 5.39 -20.35 23.31
N VAL A 29 5.76 -20.78 22.12
CA VAL A 29 5.21 -20.21 20.87
C VAL A 29 3.80 -20.72 20.56
N LYS A 30 3.47 -21.97 20.95
CA LYS A 30 2.18 -22.60 20.65
C LYS A 30 0.95 -21.87 21.21
N LYS A 31 1.05 -21.21 22.38
CA LYS A 31 -0.10 -20.52 22.99
C LYS A 31 -0.42 -19.18 22.38
N LYS A 32 0.59 -18.45 21.89
CA LYS A 32 0.38 -17.09 21.35
C LYS A 32 -0.10 -17.09 19.88
N VAL A 33 0.36 -18.04 19.07
CA VAL A 33 -0.11 -18.21 17.69
C VAL A 33 -1.54 -18.76 17.65
N PHE A 34 -1.91 -19.63 18.61
CA PHE A 34 -3.26 -20.15 18.71
C PHE A 34 -4.29 -19.07 19.09
N ALA A 35 -3.91 -18.11 19.93
CA ALA A 35 -4.78 -16.98 20.29
C ALA A 35 -5.07 -16.04 19.11
N ALA A 36 -4.08 -15.80 18.23
CA ALA A 36 -4.27 -15.00 17.02
C ALA A 36 -5.14 -15.71 15.97
N ALA A 37 -5.00 -17.02 15.84
CA ALA A 37 -5.82 -17.80 14.91
C ALA A 37 -7.28 -17.93 15.37
N VAL A 38 -7.53 -17.99 16.69
CA VAL A 38 -8.89 -18.04 17.26
C VAL A 38 -9.59 -16.68 17.13
N LEU A 39 -8.86 -15.56 17.25
CA LEU A 39 -9.45 -14.24 17.05
C LEU A 39 -9.88 -14.00 15.58
N ALA A 40 -9.15 -14.57 14.61
CA ALA A 40 -9.51 -14.50 13.21
C ALA A 40 -10.74 -15.35 12.83
N ALA A 41 -11.01 -16.42 13.59
CA ALA A 41 -12.14 -17.33 13.32
C ALA A 41 -13.49 -16.81 13.85
N VAL A 42 -13.50 -15.85 14.77
CA VAL A 42 -14.73 -15.31 15.38
C VAL A 42 -15.38 -14.20 14.54
N CYS A 43 -14.64 -13.62 13.57
CA CYS A 43 -15.14 -12.52 12.73
C CYS A 43 -15.85 -12.95 11.44
N SER A 44 -16.08 -14.24 11.19
CA SER A 44 -16.73 -14.71 9.97
C SER A 44 -18.18 -15.15 10.21
N LEU A 45 -19.01 -14.25 10.72
CA LEU A 45 -20.46 -14.39 10.58
C LEU A 45 -20.88 -13.78 9.25
N PRO A 46 -21.57 -14.52 8.37
CA PRO A 46 -22.19 -13.91 7.20
C PRO A 46 -23.24 -12.91 7.71
N ALA A 47 -23.07 -11.65 7.39
CA ALA A 47 -24.15 -10.68 7.53
C ALA A 47 -25.25 -11.14 6.55
N LEU A 48 -26.27 -11.78 7.07
CA LEU A 48 -27.53 -11.94 6.36
C LEU A 48 -28.03 -10.50 6.14
N ALA A 49 -28.17 -10.11 4.88
CA ALA A 49 -28.77 -8.85 4.51
C ALA A 49 -30.18 -8.84 5.15
N ALA A 50 -30.33 -8.12 6.25
CA ALA A 50 -31.62 -7.93 6.86
C ALA A 50 -32.47 -7.09 5.90
N ASN A 51 -33.74 -7.45 5.73
CA ASN A 51 -34.68 -6.62 4.97
C ASN A 51 -34.60 -5.18 5.49
N PRO A 52 -34.19 -4.19 4.66
CA PRO A 52 -34.07 -2.82 5.12
C PRO A 52 -35.41 -2.17 5.50
N PHE A 53 -36.55 -2.77 5.07
CA PHE A 53 -37.88 -2.23 5.33
C PHE A 53 -38.82 -3.25 5.95
N VAL A 54 -39.37 -2.93 7.09
CA VAL A 54 -40.24 -3.80 7.89
C VAL A 54 -41.61 -4.01 7.24
N ASP A 55 -42.06 -3.07 6.43
CA ASP A 55 -43.38 -3.01 5.79
C ASP A 55 -43.43 -3.53 4.34
N VAL A 56 -42.32 -4.08 3.83
CA VAL A 56 -42.29 -4.76 2.53
C VAL A 56 -42.28 -6.27 2.74
N PRO A 57 -43.40 -6.98 2.48
CA PRO A 57 -43.48 -8.43 2.66
C PRO A 57 -42.49 -9.17 1.76
N SER A 58 -41.81 -10.17 2.30
CA SER A 58 -40.80 -10.95 1.56
C SER A 58 -41.37 -11.77 0.38
N ASP A 59 -42.66 -12.01 0.40
CA ASP A 59 -43.44 -12.69 -0.67
C ASP A 59 -44.00 -11.74 -1.72
N SER A 60 -43.81 -10.42 -1.55
CA SER A 60 -44.18 -9.42 -2.55
C SER A 60 -43.32 -9.56 -3.81
N TRP A 61 -43.96 -9.45 -4.97
CA TRP A 61 -43.23 -9.43 -6.25
C TRP A 61 -42.18 -8.30 -6.36
N ALA A 62 -42.43 -7.22 -5.66
CA ALA A 62 -41.54 -6.04 -5.63
C ALA A 62 -40.40 -6.17 -4.61
N TYR A 63 -40.46 -7.14 -3.71
CA TYR A 63 -39.51 -7.26 -2.59
C TYR A 63 -38.05 -7.18 -3.03
N LYS A 64 -37.67 -8.03 -4.00
CA LYS A 64 -36.30 -8.08 -4.51
C LYS A 64 -35.83 -6.76 -5.09
N SER A 65 -36.69 -6.10 -5.87
CA SER A 65 -36.37 -4.80 -6.49
C SER A 65 -36.25 -3.68 -5.45
N VAL A 66 -37.09 -3.70 -4.41
CA VAL A 66 -37.02 -2.72 -3.30
C VAL A 66 -35.72 -2.92 -2.50
N VAL A 67 -35.33 -4.15 -2.20
CA VAL A 67 -34.08 -4.45 -1.51
C VAL A 67 -32.87 -4.04 -2.38
N GLU A 68 -32.87 -4.38 -3.66
CA GLU A 68 -31.79 -3.97 -4.58
C GLU A 68 -31.64 -2.44 -4.70
N LEU A 69 -32.74 -1.71 -4.74
CA LEU A 69 -32.75 -0.24 -4.79
C LEU A 69 -32.32 0.39 -3.45
N ALA A 70 -32.65 -0.25 -2.33
CA ALA A 70 -32.19 0.19 -1.02
C ALA A 70 -30.70 -0.05 -0.84
N ASP A 71 -30.19 -1.23 -1.21
CA ASP A 71 -28.76 -1.56 -1.17
C ASP A 71 -27.93 -0.67 -2.10
N ALA A 72 -28.50 -0.26 -3.24
CA ALA A 72 -27.88 0.72 -4.14
C ALA A 72 -27.95 2.16 -3.62
N GLY A 73 -28.63 2.42 -2.48
CA GLY A 73 -28.79 3.74 -1.90
C GLY A 73 -29.74 4.67 -2.65
N ILE A 74 -30.54 4.14 -3.59
CA ILE A 74 -31.50 4.91 -4.38
C ILE A 74 -32.74 5.24 -3.57
N ILE A 75 -33.17 4.30 -2.71
CA ILE A 75 -34.29 4.50 -1.78
C ILE A 75 -33.79 4.28 -0.35
N GLN A 76 -34.27 5.09 0.59
CA GLN A 76 -33.85 5.02 1.99
C GLN A 76 -35.00 4.70 2.96
N GLY A 77 -36.23 4.72 2.48
CA GLY A 77 -37.42 4.60 3.32
C GLY A 77 -37.61 5.76 4.27
N VAL A 78 -38.59 5.64 5.15
CA VAL A 78 -38.88 6.60 6.24
C VAL A 78 -38.22 6.06 7.50
N ASP A 79 -37.44 6.88 8.17
CA ASP A 79 -36.67 6.54 9.38
C ASP A 79 -35.75 5.30 9.18
N GLY A 80 -35.39 4.99 7.94
CA GLY A 80 -34.51 3.85 7.62
C GLY A 80 -35.13 2.46 7.84
N GLN A 81 -36.42 2.37 8.19
CA GLN A 81 -37.08 1.10 8.56
C GLN A 81 -38.37 0.80 7.77
N TYR A 82 -39.02 1.81 7.18
CA TYR A 82 -40.31 1.64 6.53
C TYR A 82 -40.26 2.16 5.09
N PHE A 83 -40.72 1.36 4.13
CA PHE A 83 -40.87 1.76 2.72
C PHE A 83 -42.08 2.69 2.51
N GLN A 84 -43.16 2.47 3.25
CA GLN A 84 -44.43 3.26 3.20
C GLN A 84 -44.97 3.41 1.79
N GLY A 85 -45.06 2.32 1.01
CA GLY A 85 -45.47 2.32 -0.38
C GLY A 85 -46.83 2.94 -0.69
N ASN A 86 -47.71 3.10 0.30
CA ASN A 86 -49.01 3.75 0.17
C ASN A 86 -48.99 5.24 0.51
N ARG A 87 -47.84 5.81 0.92
CA ARG A 87 -47.70 7.24 1.21
C ARG A 87 -47.51 8.06 -0.06
N ASN A 88 -48.20 9.16 -0.19
CA ASN A 88 -47.91 10.14 -1.23
C ASN A 88 -46.55 10.79 -0.93
N ILE A 89 -45.66 10.78 -1.92
CA ILE A 89 -44.38 11.46 -1.86
C ILE A 89 -44.53 12.88 -2.41
N THR A 90 -43.78 13.83 -1.88
CA THR A 90 -43.70 15.19 -2.42
C THR A 90 -42.87 15.22 -3.69
N ARG A 91 -43.02 16.25 -4.54
CA ARG A 91 -42.18 16.42 -5.74
C ARG A 91 -40.70 16.55 -5.38
N TYR A 92 -40.33 17.13 -4.25
CA TYR A 92 -38.96 17.22 -3.77
C TYR A 92 -38.40 15.86 -3.35
N GLU A 93 -39.16 15.01 -2.68
CA GLU A 93 -38.76 13.64 -2.36
C GLU A 93 -38.54 12.79 -3.64
N ALA A 94 -39.42 12.95 -4.63
CA ALA A 94 -39.26 12.31 -5.95
C ALA A 94 -38.00 12.82 -6.67
N ALA A 95 -37.75 14.12 -6.68
CA ALA A 95 -36.54 14.69 -7.27
C ALA A 95 -35.25 14.20 -6.57
N GLU A 96 -35.25 14.04 -5.25
CA GLU A 96 -34.14 13.48 -4.51
C GLU A 96 -33.84 12.01 -4.92
N MET A 97 -34.90 11.21 -5.12
CA MET A 97 -34.76 9.85 -5.62
C MET A 97 -34.17 9.82 -7.04
N VAL A 98 -34.64 10.72 -7.92
CA VAL A 98 -34.09 10.86 -9.28
C VAL A 98 -32.63 11.31 -9.26
N ALA A 99 -32.26 12.25 -8.39
CA ALA A 99 -30.88 12.69 -8.23
C ALA A 99 -29.96 11.52 -7.81
N LYS A 100 -30.40 10.68 -6.88
CA LYS A 100 -29.65 9.47 -6.47
C LYS A 100 -29.53 8.46 -7.61
N ALA A 101 -30.60 8.26 -8.38
CA ALA A 101 -30.57 7.39 -9.57
C ALA A 101 -29.61 7.93 -10.64
N MET A 102 -29.54 9.24 -10.85
CA MET A 102 -28.60 9.89 -11.76
C MET A 102 -27.14 9.69 -11.31
N ALA A 103 -26.86 9.73 -10.01
CA ALA A 103 -25.53 9.47 -9.48
C ALA A 103 -25.01 8.03 -9.72
N HIS A 104 -25.92 7.09 -9.99
CA HIS A 104 -25.61 5.68 -10.28
C HIS A 104 -25.91 5.27 -11.72
N MET A 105 -25.96 6.23 -12.64
CA MET A 105 -26.27 6.01 -14.05
C MET A 105 -25.28 5.07 -14.77
N ASP A 106 -24.06 4.98 -14.29
CA ASP A 106 -23.02 4.07 -14.78
C ASP A 106 -23.43 2.59 -14.68
N LYS A 107 -24.24 2.25 -13.68
CA LYS A 107 -24.75 0.89 -13.42
C LYS A 107 -26.11 0.59 -14.05
N ALA A 108 -26.76 1.60 -14.63
CA ALA A 108 -28.10 1.47 -15.18
C ALA A 108 -28.11 0.89 -16.59
N SER A 109 -29.13 0.05 -16.92
CA SER A 109 -29.38 -0.42 -18.29
C SER A 109 -29.78 0.73 -19.23
N VAL A 110 -29.80 0.49 -20.53
CA VAL A 110 -30.20 1.49 -21.52
C VAL A 110 -31.64 2.00 -21.28
N GLU A 111 -32.56 1.09 -20.95
CA GLU A 111 -33.95 1.39 -20.64
C GLU A 111 -34.07 2.19 -19.33
N GLN A 112 -33.30 1.82 -18.30
CA GLN A 112 -33.27 2.53 -17.03
C GLN A 112 -32.71 3.94 -17.19
N ARG A 113 -31.66 4.13 -17.99
CA ARG A 113 -31.10 5.46 -18.32
C ARG A 113 -32.11 6.35 -19.01
N ALA A 114 -32.87 5.82 -19.97
CA ALA A 114 -33.94 6.55 -20.66
C ALA A 114 -35.03 7.02 -19.68
N LEU A 115 -35.42 6.16 -18.74
CA LEU A 115 -36.39 6.47 -17.71
C LEU A 115 -35.87 7.54 -16.72
N ILE A 116 -34.62 7.38 -16.26
CA ILE A 116 -33.99 8.37 -15.37
C ILE A 116 -33.92 9.73 -16.04
N ASN A 117 -33.49 9.81 -17.29
CA ASN A 117 -33.45 11.08 -18.04
C ASN A 117 -34.83 11.73 -18.17
N LYS A 118 -35.86 10.93 -18.50
CA LYS A 118 -37.25 11.44 -18.58
C LYS A 118 -37.76 11.98 -17.24
N LEU A 119 -37.42 11.30 -16.13
CA LEU A 119 -37.76 11.78 -14.80
C LEU A 119 -36.96 13.02 -14.41
N ALA A 120 -35.68 13.11 -14.81
CA ALA A 120 -34.86 14.31 -14.60
C ALA A 120 -35.44 15.54 -15.33
N ASP A 121 -35.97 15.37 -16.53
CA ASP A 121 -36.65 16.43 -17.26
C ASP A 121 -37.96 16.85 -16.56
N GLU A 122 -38.74 15.89 -16.03
CA GLU A 122 -40.00 16.16 -15.32
C GLU A 122 -39.79 16.92 -14.00
N TYR A 123 -38.68 16.61 -13.29
CA TYR A 123 -38.35 17.22 -11.99
C TYR A 123 -37.24 18.27 -12.09
N ALA A 124 -37.03 18.88 -13.26
CA ALA A 124 -35.94 19.81 -13.51
C ALA A 124 -35.85 20.97 -12.52
N ASP A 125 -37.01 21.58 -12.17
CA ASP A 125 -37.08 22.70 -11.24
C ASP A 125 -36.69 22.29 -9.82
N GLU A 126 -37.17 21.14 -9.35
CA GLU A 126 -36.84 20.63 -8.03
C GLU A 126 -35.37 20.16 -7.98
N LEU A 127 -34.86 19.53 -9.04
CA LEU A 127 -33.44 19.13 -9.17
C LEU A 127 -32.52 20.35 -9.19
N ASN A 128 -32.90 21.42 -9.87
CA ASN A 128 -32.14 22.68 -9.86
C ASN A 128 -32.09 23.27 -8.46
N ASN A 129 -33.20 23.26 -7.72
CA ASN A 129 -33.23 23.72 -6.35
C ASN A 129 -32.39 22.83 -5.42
N LEU A 130 -32.39 21.51 -5.60
CA LEU A 130 -31.51 20.57 -4.91
C LEU A 130 -30.06 20.79 -5.32
N GLY A 131 -29.80 21.05 -6.59
CA GLY A 131 -28.48 21.35 -7.13
C GLY A 131 -27.86 22.62 -6.55
N VAL A 132 -28.64 23.66 -6.36
CA VAL A 132 -28.20 24.87 -5.65
C VAL A 132 -27.82 24.57 -4.20
N ARG A 133 -28.53 23.67 -3.53
CA ARG A 133 -28.15 23.23 -2.17
C ARG A 133 -26.88 22.36 -2.17
N VAL A 134 -26.72 21.47 -3.15
CA VAL A 134 -25.51 20.66 -3.33
C VAL A 134 -24.33 21.58 -3.69
N THR A 135 -24.51 22.50 -4.64
CA THR A 135 -23.48 23.49 -5.02
C THR A 135 -23.08 24.36 -3.84
N ASN A 136 -24.01 24.76 -2.98
CA ASN A 136 -23.70 25.48 -1.75
C ASN A 136 -22.95 24.63 -0.73
N LEU A 137 -23.23 23.31 -0.65
CA LEU A 137 -22.49 22.37 0.18
C LEU A 137 -21.09 22.14 -0.39
N GLU A 138 -20.98 21.93 -1.70
CA GLU A 138 -19.71 21.81 -2.42
C GLU A 138 -18.85 23.08 -2.29
N ASN A 139 -19.46 24.27 -2.38
CA ASN A 139 -18.78 25.54 -2.16
C ASN A 139 -18.35 25.74 -0.68
N ARG A 140 -19.03 25.13 0.28
CA ARG A 140 -18.68 25.20 1.72
C ARG A 140 -17.68 24.14 2.13
N VAL A 141 -17.72 22.95 1.53
CA VAL A 141 -16.76 21.85 1.76
C VAL A 141 -15.54 22.03 0.85
N GLY A 142 -15.69 22.77 -0.27
CA GLY A 142 -14.70 22.95 -1.31
C GLY A 142 -14.46 21.65 -2.09
N HIS A 143 -13.63 21.71 -3.12
CA HIS A 143 -13.15 20.54 -3.87
C HIS A 143 -12.09 19.76 -3.07
N THR A 144 -12.27 19.63 -1.74
CA THR A 144 -11.29 19.02 -0.86
C THR A 144 -11.73 17.61 -0.46
N ARG A 145 -10.91 16.65 -0.76
CA ARG A 145 -11.07 15.25 -0.33
C ARG A 145 -10.13 14.97 0.83
N VAL A 146 -10.64 14.37 1.90
CA VAL A 146 -9.85 13.85 3.01
C VAL A 146 -9.86 12.33 2.91
N PHE A 147 -8.69 11.69 3.06
CA PHE A 147 -8.51 10.25 3.01
C PHE A 147 -7.26 9.88 3.81
N GLY A 148 -7.05 8.60 4.01
CA GLY A 148 -5.89 8.17 4.77
C GLY A 148 -5.69 6.67 4.78
N ASP A 149 -4.67 6.26 5.50
CA ASP A 149 -4.39 4.87 5.82
C ASP A 149 -3.90 4.72 7.26
N ALA A 150 -4.16 3.56 7.79
CA ALA A 150 -3.63 3.14 9.07
C ALA A 150 -3.16 1.69 9.01
N PHE A 151 -2.22 1.33 9.87
CA PHE A 151 -1.90 -0.06 10.10
C PHE A 151 -1.55 -0.34 11.55
N VAL A 152 -1.77 -1.59 11.94
CA VAL A 152 -1.22 -2.22 13.13
C VAL A 152 -0.41 -3.41 12.68
N ARG A 153 0.84 -3.52 13.16
CA ARG A 153 1.79 -4.50 12.70
C ARG A 153 2.52 -5.15 13.88
N TYR A 154 2.57 -6.47 13.88
CA TYR A 154 3.44 -7.27 14.73
C TYR A 154 4.64 -7.74 13.93
N ARG A 155 5.81 -7.68 14.52
CA ARG A 155 7.08 -8.14 13.97
C ARG A 155 7.80 -9.02 14.98
N TYR A 156 8.41 -10.09 14.48
CA TYR A 156 9.25 -10.98 15.26
C TYR A 156 10.49 -11.34 14.47
N GLN A 157 11.67 -11.26 15.08
CA GLN A 157 12.92 -11.75 14.55
C GLN A 157 13.44 -12.88 15.43
N ASN A 158 13.90 -13.97 14.82
CA ASN A 158 14.48 -15.10 15.53
C ASN A 158 16.01 -14.95 15.59
N GLY A 159 16.61 -15.07 16.76
CA GLY A 159 18.07 -15.19 16.88
C GLY A 159 18.80 -14.10 17.64
N ASN A 160 18.17 -13.02 18.02
CA ASN A 160 18.79 -12.04 18.92
C ASN A 160 18.64 -12.48 20.38
N LYS A 161 19.63 -12.12 21.23
CA LYS A 161 19.70 -12.45 22.67
C LYS A 161 18.51 -11.92 23.50
N LYS A 162 17.65 -11.12 22.91
CA LYS A 162 16.31 -10.73 23.38
C LYS A 162 15.32 -11.11 22.29
N ASN A 163 14.22 -11.77 22.67
CA ASN A 163 13.07 -12.00 21.81
C ASN A 163 12.56 -10.66 21.25
N ASP A 164 13.05 -10.24 20.09
CA ASP A 164 12.71 -8.95 19.50
C ASP A 164 11.36 -9.06 18.78
N SER A 165 10.30 -9.12 19.59
CA SER A 165 8.96 -8.88 19.10
C SER A 165 8.61 -7.41 19.32
N SER A 166 8.09 -6.77 18.31
CA SER A 166 7.61 -5.40 18.40
C SER A 166 6.26 -5.24 17.76
N TRP A 167 5.48 -4.32 18.31
CA TRP A 167 4.27 -3.82 17.70
C TRP A 167 4.54 -2.40 17.22
N ASP A 168 4.10 -2.08 16.03
CA ASP A 168 4.10 -0.71 15.56
C ASP A 168 2.79 -0.37 14.85
N THR A 169 2.46 0.90 14.88
CA THR A 169 1.27 1.46 14.24
C THR A 169 1.66 2.71 13.50
N ARG A 170 0.89 3.04 12.48
CA ARG A 170 0.99 4.30 11.76
C ARG A 170 -0.39 4.77 11.36
N PHE A 171 -0.60 6.08 11.45
CA PHE A 171 -1.76 6.76 10.89
C PHE A 171 -1.29 7.84 9.94
N ARG A 172 -1.90 7.93 8.77
CA ARG A 172 -1.68 9.00 7.81
C ARG A 172 -3.02 9.61 7.43
N ILE A 173 -3.10 10.93 7.50
CA ILE A 173 -4.26 11.70 7.05
C ILE A 173 -3.80 12.60 5.92
N ARG A 174 -4.55 12.63 4.83
CA ARG A 174 -4.28 13.38 3.61
C ARG A 174 -5.47 14.29 3.31
N ALA A 175 -5.17 15.51 2.90
CA ALA A 175 -6.14 16.44 2.34
C ALA A 175 -5.69 16.80 0.91
N GLN A 176 -6.57 16.63 -0.05
CA GLN A 176 -6.33 16.99 -1.44
C GLN A 176 -7.36 18.00 -1.91
N GLY A 177 -6.92 19.17 -2.34
CA GLY A 177 -7.74 20.21 -2.92
C GLY A 177 -7.53 20.31 -4.44
N GLN A 178 -8.62 20.36 -5.20
CA GLN A 178 -8.60 20.67 -6.62
C GLN A 178 -8.65 22.19 -6.79
N VAL A 179 -7.57 22.80 -7.27
CA VAL A 179 -7.49 24.26 -7.51
C VAL A 179 -8.18 24.64 -8.82
N ASN A 180 -7.98 23.85 -9.85
CA ASN A 180 -8.64 23.94 -11.15
C ASN A 180 -8.51 22.60 -11.88
N ASP A 181 -9.03 22.47 -13.10
CA ASP A 181 -9.06 21.23 -13.89
C ASP A 181 -7.68 20.58 -14.09
N ARG A 182 -6.60 21.33 -13.89
CA ARG A 182 -5.22 20.88 -14.13
C ARG A 182 -4.34 20.87 -12.90
N THR A 183 -4.77 21.48 -11.79
CA THR A 183 -3.93 21.70 -10.61
C THR A 183 -4.55 21.09 -9.38
N LYS A 184 -3.79 20.24 -8.71
CA LYS A 184 -4.15 19.67 -7.40
C LYS A 184 -3.08 20.07 -6.39
N VAL A 185 -3.51 20.31 -5.17
CA VAL A 185 -2.63 20.49 -4.00
C VAL A 185 -2.94 19.38 -3.02
N THR A 186 -1.91 18.68 -2.58
CA THR A 186 -2.07 17.60 -1.59
C THR A 186 -1.15 17.86 -0.41
N ALA A 187 -1.69 17.80 0.79
CA ALA A 187 -0.92 17.84 2.02
C ALA A 187 -1.30 16.67 2.93
N GLY A 188 -0.36 16.24 3.76
CA GLY A 188 -0.59 15.12 4.65
C GLY A 188 0.29 15.11 5.87
N VAL A 189 -0.22 14.46 6.89
CA VAL A 189 0.45 14.26 8.16
C VAL A 189 0.51 12.78 8.47
N SER A 190 1.67 12.32 8.92
CA SER A 190 1.91 10.97 9.39
C SER A 190 2.27 10.98 10.86
N THR A 191 1.80 9.99 11.59
CA THR A 191 2.24 9.69 12.94
C THR A 191 2.38 8.19 13.12
N GLY A 192 3.37 7.76 13.87
CA GLY A 192 3.58 6.36 14.21
C GLY A 192 3.90 6.22 15.69
N PHE A 193 3.49 5.12 16.29
CA PHE A 193 3.82 4.82 17.68
C PHE A 193 4.00 3.31 17.87
N ARG A 194 4.64 2.95 18.98
CA ARG A 194 4.85 1.56 19.38
C ARG A 194 3.91 1.21 20.53
N PRO A 195 2.72 0.64 20.25
CA PRO A 195 1.83 0.18 21.32
C PRO A 195 2.52 -0.97 22.07
N PHE A 196 2.32 -1.03 23.36
CA PHE A 196 2.89 -2.05 24.26
C PHE A 196 4.41 -1.96 24.47
N ALA A 197 5.07 -0.86 24.10
CA ALA A 197 6.41 -0.59 24.56
C ALA A 197 6.40 -0.40 26.08
N SER A 198 7.37 -1.00 26.77
CA SER A 198 7.24 -1.26 28.20
C SER A 198 7.50 -0.06 29.12
N ASN A 199 8.08 1.06 28.66
CA ASN A 199 8.71 2.01 29.55
C ASN A 199 8.63 3.49 29.14
N GLY A 200 7.61 3.94 28.41
CA GLY A 200 7.54 5.35 28.04
C GLY A 200 6.16 5.95 28.25
N ALA A 201 6.09 7.21 28.64
CA ALA A 201 4.87 8.00 28.43
C ALA A 201 4.58 8.07 26.93
N ALA A 202 3.31 8.17 26.55
CA ALA A 202 2.91 8.26 25.14
C ALA A 202 3.63 9.38 24.35
N SER A 203 4.15 10.38 25.06
CA SER A 203 4.97 11.48 24.53
C SER A 203 6.41 11.10 24.19
N ASP A 204 6.95 10.01 24.75
CA ASP A 204 8.39 9.69 24.69
C ASP A 204 8.73 8.74 23.53
N GLU A 205 7.73 8.22 22.83
CA GLU A 205 7.91 7.21 21.79
C GLU A 205 8.10 7.78 20.37
N GLY A 206 8.47 9.05 20.26
CA GLY A 206 8.64 9.69 18.95
C GLY A 206 7.32 9.89 18.19
N ASN A 207 6.22 10.01 18.90
CA ASN A 207 4.84 10.08 18.39
C ASN A 207 4.49 11.42 17.73
N ASN A 208 5.45 12.32 17.58
CA ASN A 208 5.20 13.64 17.00
C ASN A 208 4.71 13.50 15.56
N PRO A 209 3.53 14.03 15.24
CA PRO A 209 3.07 14.09 13.87
C PRO A 209 4.02 14.95 13.04
N TYR A 210 4.28 14.53 11.82
CA TYR A 210 5.12 15.27 10.87
C TYR A 210 4.46 15.35 9.50
N VAL A 211 4.80 16.40 8.76
CA VAL A 211 4.33 16.60 7.39
C VAL A 211 5.19 15.72 6.47
N ASP A 212 4.61 14.62 6.02
CA ASP A 212 5.26 13.67 5.10
C ASP A 212 4.89 13.91 3.64
N LEU A 213 3.81 14.64 3.37
CA LEU A 213 3.31 14.98 2.04
C LEU A 213 2.96 16.46 1.97
N ALA A 214 3.48 17.19 0.99
CA ALA A 214 3.10 18.57 0.69
C ALA A 214 3.52 18.88 -0.75
N LYS A 215 2.61 18.73 -1.72
CA LYS A 215 2.94 18.91 -3.13
C LYS A 215 1.84 19.55 -3.94
N VAL A 216 2.26 20.09 -5.07
CA VAL A 216 1.38 20.56 -6.14
C VAL A 216 1.61 19.68 -7.37
N ASP A 217 0.54 19.12 -7.91
CA ASP A 217 0.54 18.39 -9.16
C ASP A 217 -0.14 19.24 -10.25
N TYR A 218 0.53 19.43 -11.38
CA TYR A 218 0.05 20.20 -12.50
C TYR A 218 0.09 19.40 -13.80
N ASN A 219 -1.08 19.22 -14.43
CA ASN A 219 -1.22 18.58 -15.73
C ASN A 219 -1.15 19.62 -16.85
N PHE A 220 -0.15 19.55 -17.74
CA PHE A 220 0.01 20.47 -18.83
C PHE A 220 -0.10 19.80 -20.20
N GLY A 221 -0.74 20.52 -21.14
CA GLY A 221 -0.95 20.04 -22.50
C GLY A 221 -2.07 19.00 -22.59
N SER A 222 -1.78 17.77 -22.22
CA SER A 222 -2.73 16.65 -22.16
C SER A 222 -2.76 16.04 -20.75
N LYS A 223 -3.72 15.15 -20.48
CA LYS A 223 -3.76 14.40 -19.21
C LYS A 223 -2.57 13.45 -19.01
N ASN A 224 -1.74 13.30 -20.03
CA ASN A 224 -0.59 12.39 -20.02
C ASN A 224 0.66 12.99 -19.39
N TRP A 225 0.74 14.33 -19.28
CA TRP A 225 1.87 15.02 -18.69
C TRP A 225 1.52 15.58 -17.33
N GLU A 226 2.30 15.23 -16.32
CA GLU A 226 2.16 15.73 -14.96
C GLU A 226 3.52 16.24 -14.44
N LEU A 227 3.51 17.43 -13.88
CA LEU A 227 4.61 18.00 -13.10
C LEU A 227 4.18 18.00 -11.63
N SER A 228 4.93 17.33 -10.78
CA SER A 228 4.78 17.34 -9.32
C SER A 228 5.91 18.14 -8.70
N VAL A 229 5.60 19.05 -7.80
CA VAL A 229 6.60 19.86 -7.08
C VAL A 229 6.26 19.88 -5.59
N GLY A 230 7.25 19.62 -4.75
CA GLY A 230 7.11 19.63 -3.30
C GLY A 230 7.59 18.34 -2.64
N ARG A 231 7.03 18.03 -1.49
CA ARG A 231 7.31 16.78 -0.76
C ARG A 231 6.36 15.68 -1.21
N ASN A 232 6.91 14.65 -1.81
CA ASN A 232 6.20 13.42 -2.15
C ASN A 232 6.52 12.33 -1.12
N ASP A 233 5.51 11.75 -0.46
CA ASP A 233 5.67 10.72 0.59
C ASP A 233 5.81 9.29 0.06
N VAL A 234 5.62 9.11 -1.23
CA VAL A 234 5.60 7.79 -1.89
C VAL A 234 6.63 7.68 -3.02
N TYR A 235 7.70 8.48 -2.95
CA TYR A 235 8.80 8.30 -3.87
C TYR A 235 9.51 6.97 -3.56
N ARG A 236 9.81 6.21 -4.59
CA ARG A 236 10.67 5.03 -4.53
C ARG A 236 11.56 4.95 -5.75
N ILE A 237 12.76 4.43 -5.57
CA ILE A 237 13.66 4.09 -6.67
C ILE A 237 13.09 2.85 -7.37
N GLY A 238 12.88 2.95 -8.70
CA GLY A 238 12.20 1.93 -9.48
C GLY A 238 10.73 1.81 -9.09
N ARG A 239 9.87 2.69 -9.60
CA ARG A 239 8.45 2.87 -9.21
C ARG A 239 7.66 1.55 -9.20
N ASP A 240 7.81 0.74 -10.22
CA ASP A 240 7.09 -0.51 -10.42
C ASP A 240 7.99 -1.76 -10.27
N ALA A 241 9.25 -1.57 -9.86
CA ALA A 241 10.21 -2.62 -9.52
C ALA A 241 9.85 -3.35 -8.20
N TYR A 242 10.74 -4.19 -7.70
CA TYR A 242 10.55 -4.92 -6.45
C TYR A 242 10.37 -3.99 -5.24
N GLY A 243 11.08 -2.87 -5.20
CA GLY A 243 11.04 -1.89 -4.12
C GLY A 243 12.05 -2.17 -3.01
N LEU A 244 13.21 -2.70 -3.36
CA LEU A 244 14.31 -2.90 -2.42
C LEU A 244 14.82 -1.57 -1.87
N GLN A 245 15.06 -0.61 -2.76
CA GLN A 245 15.68 0.66 -2.42
C GLN A 245 14.64 1.70 -2.05
N TYR A 246 15.03 2.59 -1.22
CA TYR A 246 14.38 3.78 -0.68
C TYR A 246 12.90 3.98 -1.07
N PHE A 247 12.03 3.93 -0.10
CA PHE A 247 10.61 4.24 -0.20
C PHE A 247 10.20 5.16 0.94
N ASP A 248 10.29 6.46 0.73
CA ASP A 248 9.90 7.48 1.72
C ASP A 248 9.71 8.85 1.04
N ALA A 249 9.74 9.93 1.82
CA ALA A 249 9.54 11.27 1.31
C ALA A 249 10.74 11.77 0.48
N LEU A 250 10.42 12.43 -0.64
CA LEU A 250 11.37 13.14 -1.49
C LEU A 250 10.90 14.60 -1.64
N ASP A 251 11.75 15.54 -1.25
CA ASP A 251 11.54 16.97 -1.53
C ASP A 251 12.13 17.29 -2.91
N GLY A 252 11.30 17.60 -3.90
CA GLY A 252 11.80 17.79 -5.25
C GLY A 252 10.76 18.17 -6.29
N ALA A 253 11.15 17.95 -7.54
CA ALA A 253 10.29 18.08 -8.69
C ALA A 253 10.40 16.83 -9.58
N GLU A 254 9.26 16.37 -10.06
CA GLU A 254 9.12 15.21 -10.93
C GLU A 254 8.26 15.56 -12.14
N LEU A 255 8.76 15.25 -13.32
CA LEU A 255 8.03 15.33 -14.57
C LEU A 255 7.73 13.91 -15.05
N ARG A 256 6.45 13.61 -15.26
CA ARG A 256 6.01 12.31 -15.73
C ARG A 256 5.16 12.44 -17.00
N TYR A 257 5.50 11.62 -17.99
CA TYR A 257 4.63 11.30 -19.11
C TYR A 257 4.09 9.87 -18.92
N HIS A 258 2.82 9.66 -19.18
CA HIS A 258 2.27 8.31 -19.21
C HIS A 258 1.12 8.18 -20.20
N ASN A 259 1.05 7.04 -20.83
CA ASN A 259 -0.08 6.59 -21.63
C ASN A 259 -0.35 5.10 -21.37
N ASP A 260 -1.17 4.48 -22.20
CA ASP A 260 -1.51 3.07 -22.03
C ASP A 260 -0.34 2.10 -22.21
N ASN A 261 0.73 2.46 -22.90
CA ASN A 261 1.84 1.57 -23.26
C ASN A 261 3.20 2.00 -22.73
N LEU A 262 3.33 3.23 -22.26
CA LEU A 262 4.60 3.83 -21.91
C LEU A 262 4.43 4.80 -20.74
N ALA A 263 5.34 4.73 -19.77
CA ALA A 263 5.57 5.81 -18.81
C ALA A 263 7.03 6.24 -18.86
N ILE A 264 7.27 7.54 -18.78
CA ILE A 264 8.60 8.15 -18.67
C ILE A 264 8.56 9.09 -17.48
N THR A 265 9.43 8.87 -16.52
CA THR A 265 9.53 9.69 -15.33
C THR A 265 10.93 10.24 -15.21
N THR A 266 11.08 11.52 -14.90
CA THR A 266 12.37 12.13 -14.57
C THR A 266 12.18 13.15 -13.46
N GLY A 267 13.18 13.31 -12.64
CA GLY A 267 13.09 14.24 -11.53
C GLY A 267 14.42 14.53 -10.88
N TYR A 268 14.35 15.49 -9.96
CA TYR A 268 15.45 15.85 -9.11
C TYR A 268 14.92 16.21 -7.72
N GLY A 269 15.55 15.68 -6.69
CA GLY A 269 15.09 15.91 -5.32
C GLY A 269 16.11 15.53 -4.27
N LYS A 270 15.65 15.67 -3.04
CA LYS A 270 16.40 15.39 -1.83
C LYS A 270 15.62 14.39 -0.98
N PHE A 271 16.24 13.27 -0.62
CA PHE A 271 15.64 12.28 0.25
C PHE A 271 15.36 12.87 1.63
N LYS A 272 14.24 12.46 2.19
CA LYS A 272 13.77 12.81 3.54
C LYS A 272 13.39 11.56 4.28
N ASP A 273 14.33 11.02 5.01
CA ASP A 273 14.03 9.96 5.96
C ASP A 273 13.20 10.57 7.09
N GLY A 274 11.91 10.27 7.12
CA GLY A 274 11.13 10.59 8.29
C GLY A 274 11.78 9.91 9.48
N LYS A 275 11.98 10.65 10.59
CA LYS A 275 12.37 10.04 11.85
C LYS A 275 11.27 9.08 12.29
N LYS A 276 11.31 7.85 11.77
CA LYS A 276 10.40 6.79 12.20
C LYS A 276 10.97 6.20 13.47
N PRO A 277 10.20 6.14 14.56
CA PRO A 277 10.62 5.42 15.73
C PRO A 277 11.00 3.99 15.33
N GLY A 278 12.26 3.61 15.50
CA GLY A 278 12.73 2.25 15.37
C GLY A 278 13.07 1.73 13.99
N VAL A 279 13.36 2.59 13.04
CA VAL A 279 14.16 2.19 11.89
C VAL A 279 15.62 2.33 12.33
N ASP A 280 16.22 1.24 12.74
CA ASP A 280 17.65 1.18 12.88
C ASP A 280 18.24 1.42 11.51
N THR A 281 19.04 2.45 11.37
CA THR A 281 19.88 2.67 10.19
C THR A 281 20.77 1.45 10.06
N VAL A 282 20.55 0.67 9.04
CA VAL A 282 21.39 -0.48 8.73
C VAL A 282 22.77 0.04 8.39
N LYS A 283 23.74 -0.60 8.95
CA LYS A 283 25.12 -0.46 8.58
C LYS A 283 25.40 -1.44 7.43
N PRO A 284 25.37 -1.02 6.15
CA PRO A 284 25.99 -1.80 5.12
C PRO A 284 27.50 -1.57 5.21
N ILE A 285 28.27 -2.57 4.88
CA ILE A 285 29.74 -2.52 4.80
C ILE A 285 30.44 -2.42 6.17
N SER A 286 31.33 -3.36 6.43
CA SER A 286 32.19 -3.55 7.60
C SER A 286 32.32 -2.38 8.57
N ASP A 287 32.36 -2.61 9.86
CA ASP A 287 32.35 -1.72 11.03
C ASP A 287 33.16 -0.40 10.94
N ALA A 288 33.99 -0.22 9.92
CA ALA A 288 34.86 0.93 9.75
C ALA A 288 34.15 2.20 9.24
N HIS A 289 32.90 2.10 8.75
CA HIS A 289 32.21 3.20 8.05
C HIS A 289 30.77 3.45 8.52
N SER A 290 30.49 3.10 9.75
CA SER A 290 29.13 3.06 10.32
C SER A 290 28.35 4.38 10.37
N ASP A 291 29.01 5.52 10.15
CA ASP A 291 28.42 6.85 10.29
C ASP A 291 28.00 7.50 8.94
N HIS A 292 28.20 6.80 7.82
CA HIS A 292 28.10 7.36 6.47
C HIS A 292 26.83 6.97 5.69
N PHE A 293 25.82 6.42 6.35
CA PHE A 293 24.73 5.69 5.66
C PHE A 293 23.33 6.26 5.84
N SER A 294 23.23 7.53 6.24
CA SER A 294 21.92 8.18 6.24
C SER A 294 21.55 8.63 4.83
N THR A 295 20.44 8.12 4.30
CA THR A 295 19.84 8.62 3.07
C THR A 295 19.20 10.00 3.26
N ASP A 296 18.97 10.44 4.51
CA ASP A 296 18.39 11.77 4.77
C ASP A 296 19.29 12.88 4.25
N GLY A 297 18.72 13.69 3.40
CA GLY A 297 19.41 14.81 2.83
C GLY A 297 20.25 14.49 1.57
N LEU A 298 20.42 13.23 1.20
CA LEU A 298 21.05 12.81 -0.06
C LEU A 298 20.24 13.33 -1.23
N LYS A 299 20.89 13.91 -2.23
CA LYS A 299 20.24 14.43 -3.44
C LYS A 299 20.29 13.37 -4.56
N THR A 300 19.25 13.30 -5.36
CA THR A 300 19.19 12.41 -6.51
C THR A 300 18.61 13.12 -7.73
N GLY A 301 19.27 12.96 -8.89
CA GLY A 301 18.67 13.15 -10.19
C GLY A 301 18.35 11.78 -10.77
N TYR A 302 17.16 11.57 -11.31
CA TYR A 302 16.70 10.25 -11.73
C TYR A 302 15.89 10.25 -13.01
N GLY A 303 15.85 9.08 -13.63
CA GLY A 303 15.02 8.79 -14.78
C GLY A 303 14.57 7.34 -14.78
N GLU A 304 13.35 7.11 -15.26
CA GLU A 304 12.72 5.78 -15.35
C GLU A 304 11.89 5.72 -16.63
N ILE A 305 11.93 4.57 -17.29
CA ILE A 305 11.12 4.28 -18.48
C ILE A 305 10.46 2.91 -18.25
N ASP A 306 9.13 2.87 -18.32
CA ASP A 306 8.34 1.68 -18.18
C ASP A 306 7.52 1.45 -19.45
N VAL A 307 7.51 0.22 -19.93
CA VAL A 307 6.70 -0.23 -21.07
C VAL A 307 5.68 -1.26 -20.59
N PHE A 308 4.44 -1.09 -21.02
CA PHE A 308 3.31 -1.95 -20.68
C PHE A 308 2.87 -2.71 -21.92
N PHE A 309 2.71 -4.03 -21.79
CA PHE A 309 2.41 -4.91 -22.92
C PHE A 309 1.54 -6.10 -22.50
N GLY A 310 0.85 -6.71 -23.47
CA GLY A 310 -0.01 -7.88 -23.25
C GLY A 310 -1.20 -7.60 -22.32
N GLY A 311 -2.19 -8.50 -22.33
CA GLY A 311 -3.34 -8.44 -21.45
C GLY A 311 -4.30 -7.27 -21.69
N GLY A 312 -5.49 -7.33 -21.08
CA GLY A 312 -6.40 -6.17 -20.95
C GLY A 312 -5.94 -5.25 -19.81
N LYS A 313 -6.60 -4.10 -19.66
CA LYS A 313 -6.24 -3.06 -18.66
C LYS A 313 -5.97 -3.55 -17.21
N ALA A 314 -6.48 -4.71 -16.83
CA ALA A 314 -6.39 -5.28 -15.48
C ALA A 314 -5.21 -6.25 -15.28
N ALA A 315 -4.51 -6.66 -16.33
CA ALA A 315 -3.48 -7.71 -16.26
C ALA A 315 -2.32 -7.45 -17.26
N ARG A 316 -1.89 -6.19 -17.37
CA ARG A 316 -0.75 -5.86 -18.23
C ARG A 316 0.55 -6.36 -17.62
N SER A 317 1.37 -6.95 -18.47
CA SER A 317 2.78 -7.17 -18.16
C SER A 317 3.56 -5.88 -18.37
N GLU A 318 4.67 -5.73 -17.70
CA GLU A 318 5.48 -4.52 -17.76
C GLU A 318 6.96 -4.84 -17.69
N ALA A 319 7.78 -3.95 -18.23
CA ALA A 319 9.22 -3.96 -18.08
C ALA A 319 9.70 -2.52 -17.94
N GLY A 320 10.67 -2.30 -17.09
CA GLY A 320 11.20 -0.96 -16.85
C GLY A 320 12.70 -0.95 -16.62
N VAL A 321 13.27 0.22 -16.86
CA VAL A 321 14.66 0.56 -16.56
C VAL A 321 14.69 1.87 -15.80
N TYR A 322 15.54 1.98 -14.81
CA TYR A 322 15.68 3.17 -13.99
C TYR A 322 17.11 3.46 -13.60
N TYR A 323 17.39 4.72 -13.38
CA TYR A 323 18.69 5.22 -12.99
C TYR A 323 18.55 6.39 -12.02
N ASN A 324 19.28 6.32 -10.91
CA ASN A 324 19.41 7.40 -9.94
C ASN A 324 20.89 7.77 -9.81
N ARG A 325 21.24 9.03 -10.10
CA ARG A 325 22.53 9.58 -9.74
C ARG A 325 22.43 10.17 -8.34
N LEU A 326 23.27 9.70 -7.45
CA LEU A 326 23.32 10.14 -6.06
C LEU A 326 24.37 11.25 -5.92
N HIS A 327 24.00 12.31 -5.22
CA HIS A 327 24.87 13.44 -4.96
C HIS A 327 24.87 13.75 -3.48
N GLN A 328 26.05 14.01 -2.95
CA GLN A 328 26.20 14.39 -1.55
C GLN A 328 25.35 15.63 -1.23
N SER A 329 24.69 15.61 -0.09
CA SER A 329 24.26 16.81 0.59
C SER A 329 25.39 17.22 1.57
N ASN A 330 25.53 18.52 1.81
CA ASN A 330 26.45 19.04 2.83
C ASN A 330 26.09 18.44 4.21
N HIS A 331 26.55 17.22 4.48
CA HIS A 331 26.51 16.64 5.80
C HIS A 331 27.63 17.29 6.63
N SER A 332 27.33 17.57 7.89
CA SER A 332 28.27 18.17 8.84
C SER A 332 29.51 17.33 9.10
N SER A 333 29.57 16.08 8.66
CA SER A 333 30.70 15.16 8.79
C SER A 333 31.73 15.27 7.66
N GLY A 334 31.42 15.91 6.54
CA GLY A 334 32.35 16.10 5.43
C GLY A 334 32.69 14.85 4.62
N GLU A 335 32.09 13.71 4.94
CA GLU A 335 32.37 12.44 4.26
C GLU A 335 31.33 12.10 3.21
N ASP A 336 31.77 11.47 2.11
CA ASP A 336 30.93 11.14 0.97
C ASP A 336 30.05 9.90 1.27
N TYR A 337 28.79 9.93 0.86
CA TYR A 337 27.94 8.76 0.84
C TYR A 337 28.60 7.66 0.02
N PHE A 338 28.48 6.37 0.44
CA PHE A 338 29.21 5.29 -0.21
C PHE A 338 28.81 5.07 -1.67
N ALA A 339 27.51 5.18 -1.98
CA ALA A 339 26.98 4.94 -3.31
C ALA A 339 26.99 6.20 -4.19
N LYS A 340 27.40 6.02 -5.43
CA LYS A 340 27.47 7.05 -6.46
C LYS A 340 26.24 7.07 -7.36
N TYR A 341 25.72 5.89 -7.67
CA TYR A 341 24.52 5.72 -8.48
C TYR A 341 23.88 4.36 -8.24
N ILE A 342 22.65 4.25 -8.65
CA ILE A 342 21.93 2.98 -8.82
C ILE A 342 21.36 2.92 -10.23
N ALA A 343 21.51 1.77 -10.87
CA ALA A 343 20.88 1.42 -12.14
C ALA A 343 20.13 0.12 -11.96
N GLY A 344 18.89 0.05 -12.41
CA GLY A 344 18.10 -1.16 -12.30
C GLY A 344 17.21 -1.40 -13.50
N TYR A 345 16.80 -2.64 -13.64
CA TYR A 345 15.76 -3.05 -14.58
C TYR A 345 14.90 -4.15 -13.98
N PHE A 346 13.67 -4.19 -14.43
CA PHE A 346 12.73 -5.22 -14.02
C PHE A 346 11.84 -5.68 -15.16
N VAL A 347 11.26 -6.85 -14.98
CA VAL A 347 10.19 -7.38 -15.81
C VAL A 347 9.14 -8.04 -14.94
N ARG A 348 7.86 -7.73 -15.21
CA ARG A 348 6.71 -8.37 -14.57
C ARG A 348 5.81 -8.97 -15.64
N GLY A 349 5.63 -10.27 -15.59
CA GLY A 349 4.70 -11.01 -16.42
C GLY A 349 3.42 -11.32 -15.65
N ASN A 350 2.26 -10.98 -16.22
CA ASN A 350 0.94 -11.29 -15.65
C ASN A 350 0.18 -12.23 -16.59
N TYR A 351 -0.28 -13.38 -16.07
CA TYR A 351 -1.08 -14.35 -16.82
C TYR A 351 -2.15 -14.97 -15.91
N GLY A 352 -3.41 -14.70 -16.22
CA GLY A 352 -4.55 -15.16 -15.43
C GLY A 352 -4.46 -14.65 -13.98
N LYS A 353 -4.29 -15.55 -13.02
CA LYS A 353 -4.09 -15.21 -11.61
C LYS A 353 -2.62 -15.17 -11.20
N TRP A 354 -1.70 -15.45 -12.11
CA TRP A 354 -0.28 -15.47 -11.83
C TRP A 354 0.40 -14.15 -12.17
N SER A 355 1.29 -13.72 -11.31
CA SER A 355 2.23 -12.62 -11.55
C SER A 355 3.64 -13.07 -11.18
N ALA A 356 4.59 -12.84 -12.06
CA ALA A 356 6.01 -13.12 -11.80
C ALA A 356 6.83 -11.85 -12.04
N LEU A 357 7.63 -11.46 -11.07
CA LEU A 357 8.53 -10.30 -11.13
C LEU A 357 9.97 -10.79 -11.02
N ALA A 358 10.84 -10.27 -11.87
CA ALA A 358 12.29 -10.33 -11.72
C ALA A 358 12.85 -8.92 -11.77
N ASN A 359 13.75 -8.59 -10.88
CA ASN A 359 14.38 -7.27 -10.77
C ASN A 359 15.88 -7.44 -10.49
N TYR A 360 16.68 -6.63 -11.15
CA TYR A 360 18.11 -6.51 -10.91
C TYR A 360 18.45 -5.05 -10.66
N GLU A 361 19.37 -4.82 -9.71
CA GLU A 361 19.90 -3.51 -9.37
C GLU A 361 21.43 -3.58 -9.26
N HIS A 362 22.08 -2.55 -9.75
CA HIS A 362 23.53 -2.36 -9.68
C HIS A 362 23.82 -1.03 -8.98
N ILE A 363 24.49 -1.07 -7.86
CA ILE A 363 24.89 0.06 -7.04
C ILE A 363 26.37 0.31 -7.23
N GLY A 364 26.73 1.37 -7.94
CA GLY A 364 28.13 1.77 -8.11
C GLY A 364 28.57 2.67 -6.96
N PHE A 365 29.75 2.42 -6.39
CA PHE A 365 30.29 3.12 -5.25
C PHE A 365 31.10 4.34 -5.65
N ASN A 366 31.35 5.23 -4.70
CA ASN A 366 32.26 6.34 -4.85
C ASN A 366 33.73 5.85 -4.83
N ALA A 367 34.64 6.65 -5.38
CA ALA A 367 36.06 6.30 -5.49
C ALA A 367 36.66 5.95 -4.13
N GLY A 368 37.33 4.81 -4.04
CA GLY A 368 37.97 4.31 -2.82
C GLY A 368 37.08 3.48 -1.91
N VAL A 369 35.77 3.44 -2.14
CA VAL A 369 34.86 2.56 -1.40
C VAL A 369 34.82 1.19 -2.05
N LYS A 370 34.90 0.15 -1.22
CA LYS A 370 34.83 -1.25 -1.67
C LYS A 370 34.00 -2.06 -0.72
N ASN A 371 33.29 -3.06 -1.24
CA ASN A 371 32.60 -4.07 -0.44
C ASN A 371 33.59 -5.07 0.17
N VAL A 372 33.09 -6.02 0.96
CA VAL A 372 33.90 -7.06 1.62
C VAL A 372 34.66 -7.96 0.63
N ASP A 373 34.18 -8.08 -0.60
CA ASP A 373 34.83 -8.84 -1.69
C ASP A 373 35.83 -7.99 -2.49
N GLY A 374 36.05 -6.73 -2.10
CA GLY A 374 36.98 -5.79 -2.73
C GLY A 374 36.47 -5.17 -4.02
N GLN A 375 35.15 -5.28 -4.33
CA GLN A 375 34.50 -4.69 -5.50
C GLN A 375 34.06 -3.25 -5.18
N ASP A 376 34.02 -2.40 -6.19
CA ASP A 376 33.54 -1.01 -6.13
C ASP A 376 32.05 -0.88 -6.53
N TYR A 377 31.30 -1.96 -6.34
CA TYR A 377 29.86 -2.05 -6.57
C TYR A 377 29.23 -3.15 -5.72
N GLY A 378 27.90 -3.13 -5.62
CA GLY A 378 27.08 -4.22 -5.09
C GLY A 378 25.90 -4.49 -6.01
N ASP A 379 25.59 -5.76 -6.24
CA ASP A 379 24.49 -6.21 -7.07
C ASP A 379 23.36 -6.80 -6.23
N ALA A 380 22.13 -6.56 -6.67
CA ALA A 380 20.94 -7.11 -6.04
C ALA A 380 20.04 -7.80 -7.08
N TRP A 381 19.68 -9.05 -6.81
CA TRP A 381 18.71 -9.82 -7.58
C TRP A 381 17.49 -10.12 -6.73
N MET A 382 16.32 -9.81 -7.24
CA MET A 382 15.06 -10.07 -6.58
C MET A 382 14.09 -10.75 -7.54
N GLY A 383 13.43 -11.79 -7.03
CA GLY A 383 12.38 -12.51 -7.75
C GLY A 383 11.14 -12.67 -6.88
N LYS A 384 9.94 -12.53 -7.46
CA LYS A 384 8.67 -12.75 -6.76
C LYS A 384 7.67 -13.44 -7.68
N LEU A 385 7.09 -14.53 -7.20
CA LEU A 385 5.97 -15.23 -7.84
C LEU A 385 4.73 -15.08 -6.97
N GLN A 386 3.64 -14.62 -7.54
CA GLN A 386 2.38 -14.38 -6.83
C GLN A 386 1.23 -15.09 -7.54
N TYR A 387 0.29 -15.61 -6.76
CA TYR A 387 -0.97 -16.17 -7.22
C TYR A 387 -2.15 -15.50 -6.53
N GLY A 388 -3.11 -15.02 -7.29
CA GLY A 388 -4.27 -14.28 -6.79
C GLY A 388 -4.06 -12.76 -6.80
N ASN A 389 -5.02 -12.05 -6.23
CA ASN A 389 -4.99 -10.60 -6.08
C ASN A 389 -5.89 -10.18 -4.91
N ALA A 390 -5.30 -9.72 -3.83
CA ALA A 390 -5.99 -9.16 -2.68
C ALA A 390 -6.32 -7.69 -2.94
N SER A 391 -7.52 -7.42 -3.45
CA SER A 391 -7.99 -6.06 -3.75
C SER A 391 -8.79 -5.48 -2.59
N PHE A 392 -8.39 -4.32 -2.07
CA PHE A 392 -9.10 -3.60 -1.00
C PHE A 392 -10.57 -3.31 -1.30
N ALA A 393 -10.95 -3.24 -2.58
CA ALA A 393 -12.33 -3.05 -3.00
C ALA A 393 -13.18 -4.34 -2.98
N ALA A 394 -12.55 -5.53 -2.89
CA ALA A 394 -13.20 -6.83 -3.02
C ALA A 394 -13.01 -7.69 -1.76
N PRO A 395 -13.91 -7.60 -0.76
CA PRO A 395 -13.89 -8.46 0.41
C PRO A 395 -13.84 -9.95 0.03
N GLY A 396 -13.05 -10.74 0.75
CA GLY A 396 -12.83 -12.15 0.48
C GLY A 396 -11.78 -12.45 -0.60
N SER A 397 -11.28 -11.42 -1.32
CA SER A 397 -10.16 -11.61 -2.24
C SER A 397 -8.85 -11.86 -1.47
N TRP A 398 -7.96 -12.62 -2.10
CA TRP A 398 -6.70 -13.02 -1.49
C TRP A 398 -5.62 -13.24 -2.53
N ASP A 399 -4.39 -13.18 -2.07
CA ASP A 399 -3.23 -13.67 -2.80
C ASP A 399 -2.22 -14.35 -1.88
N THR A 400 -1.30 -15.07 -2.50
CA THR A 400 -0.12 -15.64 -1.84
C THR A 400 1.07 -15.46 -2.77
N TRP A 401 2.26 -15.34 -2.18
CA TRP A 401 3.47 -15.12 -2.95
C TRP A 401 4.69 -15.79 -2.33
N LEU A 402 5.65 -16.09 -3.19
CA LEU A 402 6.99 -16.56 -2.84
C LEU A 402 7.99 -15.56 -3.44
N GLU A 403 9.01 -15.19 -2.69
CA GLU A 403 10.09 -14.31 -3.16
C GLU A 403 11.45 -14.87 -2.84
N TYR A 404 12.44 -14.47 -3.62
CA TYR A 404 13.84 -14.76 -3.41
C TYR A 404 14.68 -13.50 -3.57
N LEU A 405 15.63 -13.32 -2.66
CA LEU A 405 16.61 -12.24 -2.65
C LEU A 405 18.02 -12.81 -2.71
N ASP A 406 18.89 -12.20 -3.53
CA ASP A 406 20.34 -12.41 -3.56
C ASP A 406 20.99 -11.02 -3.60
N LEU A 407 21.50 -10.57 -2.47
CA LEU A 407 21.96 -9.21 -2.20
C LEU A 407 23.44 -9.22 -1.83
N ASP A 408 24.27 -8.53 -2.60
CA ASP A 408 25.68 -8.33 -2.28
C ASP A 408 25.85 -7.36 -1.10
N ASP A 409 27.02 -7.40 -0.48
CA ASP A 409 27.42 -6.35 0.47
C ASP A 409 27.50 -5.00 -0.24
N GLY A 410 26.84 -3.98 0.34
CA GLY A 410 26.70 -2.66 -0.26
C GLY A 410 25.62 -2.56 -1.35
N SER A 411 24.82 -3.58 -1.56
CA SER A 411 23.71 -3.53 -2.52
C SER A 411 22.45 -2.86 -1.99
N PHE A 412 22.37 -2.53 -0.70
CA PHE A 412 21.26 -1.82 -0.10
C PHE A 412 21.66 -0.39 0.29
N LEU A 413 20.93 0.60 -0.22
CA LEU A 413 21.22 2.02 0.04
C LEU A 413 20.88 2.48 1.46
N GLY A 414 20.21 1.67 2.25
CA GLY A 414 19.65 2.10 3.54
C GLY A 414 18.30 2.78 3.35
N GLY A 415 17.81 3.39 4.44
CA GLY A 415 16.49 3.99 4.47
C GLY A 415 15.37 2.94 4.60
N ASN A 416 14.20 3.30 4.12
CA ASN A 416 13.00 2.51 4.28
C ASN A 416 12.64 1.81 2.97
N PRO A 417 12.70 0.48 2.87
CA PRO A 417 12.32 -0.23 1.65
C PRO A 417 10.80 -0.34 1.52
N PHE A 418 10.31 -0.50 0.30
CA PHE A 418 8.89 -0.80 0.02
C PHE A 418 8.57 -2.29 0.19
N THR A 419 9.43 -3.05 0.79
CA THR A 419 9.19 -4.47 1.05
C THR A 419 8.62 -4.70 2.47
N TRP A 420 8.13 -5.89 2.72
CA TRP A 420 7.68 -6.31 4.03
C TRP A 420 8.84 -6.58 5.00
N ARG A 421 10.06 -6.70 4.50
CA ARG A 421 11.26 -7.00 5.27
C ARG A 421 11.74 -5.79 6.07
N PHE A 422 12.61 -6.03 7.04
CA PHE A 422 13.27 -4.96 7.78
C PHE A 422 14.52 -4.47 7.05
N SER A 423 14.77 -3.19 7.19
CA SER A 423 15.99 -2.58 6.67
C SER A 423 17.26 -3.12 7.31
N SER A 424 17.22 -3.60 8.57
CA SER A 424 18.38 -4.12 9.27
C SER A 424 19.01 -5.37 8.65
N ASP A 425 18.26 -6.13 7.86
CA ASP A 425 18.71 -7.41 7.30
C ASP A 425 18.52 -7.43 5.78
N MET A 426 18.79 -6.31 5.09
CA MET A 426 18.57 -6.18 3.64
C MET A 426 19.86 -6.10 2.83
N ASP A 427 20.99 -6.47 3.40
CA ASP A 427 22.29 -6.42 2.76
C ASP A 427 23.08 -7.72 2.96
N ASN A 428 24.00 -8.05 2.06
CA ASN A 428 24.90 -9.21 2.16
C ASN A 428 24.18 -10.53 2.47
N GLN A 429 23.11 -10.87 1.73
CA GLN A 429 22.34 -12.07 2.05
C GLN A 429 21.70 -12.74 0.83
N ARG A 430 21.37 -14.02 1.04
CA ARG A 430 20.39 -14.77 0.25
C ARG A 430 19.25 -15.17 1.16
N SER A 431 18.02 -14.99 0.72
CA SER A 431 16.87 -15.27 1.57
C SER A 431 15.62 -15.53 0.75
N TRP A 432 14.82 -16.46 1.21
CA TRP A 432 13.46 -16.68 0.73
C TRP A 432 12.43 -15.98 1.60
N GLY A 433 11.29 -15.67 1.02
CA GLY A 433 10.13 -15.15 1.75
C GLY A 433 8.84 -15.71 1.18
N ILE A 434 7.87 -15.92 2.04
CA ILE A 434 6.51 -16.34 1.68
C ILE A 434 5.51 -15.45 2.39
N GLY A 435 4.40 -15.15 1.75
CA GLY A 435 3.34 -14.39 2.39
C GLY A 435 1.98 -14.65 1.77
N ALA A 436 0.97 -14.20 2.49
CA ALA A 436 -0.41 -14.23 2.05
C ALA A 436 -1.13 -12.97 2.53
N ASP A 437 -1.95 -12.42 1.67
CA ASP A 437 -2.83 -11.29 1.91
C ASP A 437 -4.29 -11.73 1.80
N TYR A 438 -5.17 -11.22 2.67
CA TYR A 438 -6.60 -11.49 2.66
C TYR A 438 -7.38 -10.21 2.95
N ILE A 439 -8.38 -9.90 2.14
CA ILE A 439 -9.27 -8.75 2.36
C ILE A 439 -10.43 -9.19 3.25
N VAL A 440 -10.35 -8.81 4.52
CA VAL A 440 -11.32 -9.20 5.55
C VAL A 440 -12.65 -8.47 5.34
N ALA A 441 -12.56 -7.18 5.01
CA ALA A 441 -13.69 -6.31 4.69
C ALA A 441 -13.24 -5.27 3.66
N LYS A 442 -14.15 -4.52 3.05
CA LYS A 442 -13.78 -3.41 2.18
C LYS A 442 -12.80 -2.48 2.91
N ASN A 443 -11.68 -2.18 2.27
CA ASN A 443 -10.61 -1.34 2.80
C ASN A 443 -9.87 -1.90 4.03
N LEU A 444 -10.04 -3.19 4.38
CA LEU A 444 -9.34 -3.85 5.48
C LEU A 444 -8.61 -5.09 4.98
N LYS A 445 -7.29 -5.07 5.06
CA LYS A 445 -6.40 -6.16 4.67
C LYS A 445 -5.68 -6.77 5.86
N PHE A 446 -5.66 -8.08 5.92
CA PHE A 446 -4.82 -8.88 6.81
C PHE A 446 -3.70 -9.53 6.00
N SER A 447 -2.47 -9.52 6.53
CA SER A 447 -1.30 -10.09 5.88
C SER A 447 -0.46 -10.89 6.87
N VAL A 448 0.10 -12.01 6.42
CA VAL A 448 1.10 -12.80 7.17
C VAL A 448 2.27 -13.09 6.25
N MET A 449 3.48 -12.91 6.75
CA MET A 449 4.71 -13.07 5.98
C MET A 449 5.78 -13.72 6.85
N GLN A 450 6.64 -14.54 6.21
CA GLN A 450 7.74 -15.26 6.86
C GLN A 450 8.94 -15.31 5.92
N SER A 451 10.14 -14.95 6.43
CA SER A 451 11.41 -15.27 5.77
C SER A 451 11.91 -16.65 6.20
N PHE A 452 12.70 -17.28 5.36
CA PHE A 452 13.32 -18.57 5.65
C PHE A 452 14.54 -18.81 4.79
N ALA A 453 15.41 -19.70 5.26
CA ALA A 453 16.67 -20.05 4.61
C ALA A 453 17.54 -18.81 4.30
N SER A 454 17.53 -17.84 5.22
CA SER A 454 18.38 -16.67 5.15
C SER A 454 19.81 -17.03 5.47
N GLN A 455 20.73 -16.63 4.60
CA GLN A 455 22.15 -16.91 4.72
C GLN A 455 22.96 -15.67 4.35
N ALA A 456 23.98 -15.35 5.13
CA ALA A 456 24.97 -14.36 4.74
C ALA A 456 25.76 -14.84 3.51
N LYS A 457 26.00 -13.96 2.55
CA LYS A 457 26.85 -14.28 1.40
C LYS A 457 28.34 -14.33 1.81
N THR A 458 28.70 -13.43 2.72
CA THR A 458 30.05 -13.32 3.28
C THR A 458 29.96 -13.16 4.79
N GLY A 459 30.97 -13.66 5.51
CA GLY A 459 30.96 -13.65 6.98
C GLY A 459 30.39 -14.93 7.59
N SER A 460 30.26 -14.94 8.91
CA SER A 460 29.92 -16.14 9.67
C SER A 460 28.54 -16.11 10.35
N GLN A 461 27.82 -15.00 10.27
CA GLN A 461 26.53 -14.84 10.95
C GLN A 461 25.41 -14.68 9.93
N ASP A 462 24.51 -15.66 9.92
CA ASP A 462 23.32 -15.60 9.07
C ASP A 462 22.32 -14.54 9.55
N PRO A 463 21.61 -13.87 8.63
CA PRO A 463 20.53 -12.95 8.97
C PRO A 463 19.42 -13.66 9.73
N HIS A 464 18.75 -12.90 10.57
CA HIS A 464 17.64 -13.43 11.37
C HIS A 464 16.40 -13.66 10.54
N GLU A 465 15.73 -14.79 10.77
CA GLU A 465 14.43 -15.05 10.16
C GLU A 465 13.35 -14.16 10.78
N MET A 466 12.46 -13.67 9.93
CA MET A 466 11.47 -12.68 10.29
C MET A 466 10.04 -13.16 10.03
N THR A 467 9.18 -12.93 11.02
CA THR A 467 7.73 -13.08 10.89
C THR A 467 7.08 -11.70 10.99
N ARG A 468 6.13 -11.41 10.12
CA ARG A 468 5.33 -10.18 10.16
C ARG A 468 3.84 -10.52 10.05
N ILE A 469 3.04 -9.92 10.91
CA ILE A 469 1.57 -9.93 10.84
C ILE A 469 1.12 -8.47 10.73
N HIS A 470 0.23 -8.18 9.80
CA HIS A 470 -0.10 -6.82 9.44
C HIS A 470 -1.59 -6.67 9.18
N PHE A 471 -2.24 -5.72 9.87
CA PHE A 471 -3.56 -5.21 9.53
C PHE A 471 -3.42 -3.82 8.92
N GLN A 472 -3.93 -3.64 7.73
CA GLN A 472 -3.90 -2.37 7.00
C GLN A 472 -5.31 -1.93 6.66
N MET A 473 -5.60 -0.65 6.89
CA MET A 473 -6.89 -0.01 6.70
C MET A 473 -6.74 1.21 5.79
N LEU A 474 -7.70 1.40 4.88
CA LEU A 474 -7.85 2.61 4.07
C LEU A 474 -9.17 3.31 4.46
N PHE A 475 -9.19 4.64 4.51
CA PHE A 475 -10.40 5.42 4.81
C PHE A 475 -10.44 6.76 4.07
#